data_7852afef9b46f590463f6a1a973f9a29
#
_entry.id   7852afef9b46f590463f6a1a973f9a29
#
_cell.length_a   1.000
_cell.length_b   1.000
_cell.length_c   1.000
_cell.angle_alpha   90.00
_cell.angle_beta   90.00
_cell.angle_gamma   90.00
#
_symmetry.space_group_name_H-M   'P 1'
#
loop_
_entity.id
_entity.type
_entity.pdbx_description
1 polymer ?
#
loop_
_entity_poly.entity_id
_entity_poly.type
_entity_poly.pdbx_seq_one_letter_code
_entity_poly.pdbx_strand_id
1 'polypeptide(L)'
;MNNRFILIIIVQAILLLMASCQHDEPYDPIKPESERTVLFLTPKGEIYNQDQELVVTLPYCTYASQIISDKGDYFVSGTTDNEKEGYWKNGKWNTLHVDFKDDVNHWIDGMAKWDYYIYLLDYPNVLKNSGIFRLEDAGRYLPAKQALAVSEGKCYVVGHKITDNSHGEYLPVLYTEYKGAFTYEMLPVFNKGIRGECACVYAYDRNHCLIGGSINGWPVLWDDKQLQVLPLSEASFDENDEDTSLGEVVSVTKCNDDIYAGGTEDSKDKLSVATVWHNGEISHLEYYPETSMASELIEIMTYGTDVYAVTLEYYYDDDEFVTTTILWKNGSPVRAYPRMQTISFTVI
;
A
#
# COMPACT_ATOMS: atom_id res chain seq x y z
N MET A 1 -47.15 -30.96 -25.99
CA MET A 1 -46.21 -29.79 -25.97
C MET A 1 -44.87 -30.27 -26.55
N ASN A 2 -44.41 -29.62 -27.61
CA ASN A 2 -43.32 -30.12 -28.43
C ASN A 2 -41.96 -29.94 -27.73
N ASN A 3 -41.22 -31.02 -27.50
CA ASN A 3 -39.89 -31.00 -26.85
C ASN A 3 -38.88 -30.02 -27.48
N ARG A 4 -39.10 -29.62 -28.72
CA ARG A 4 -38.30 -28.57 -29.40
C ARG A 4 -38.49 -27.16 -28.82
N PHE A 5 -39.68 -26.83 -28.30
CA PHE A 5 -39.95 -25.53 -27.70
C PHE A 5 -39.29 -25.38 -26.34
N ILE A 6 -39.25 -26.48 -25.54
CA ILE A 6 -38.61 -26.51 -24.24
C ILE A 6 -37.07 -26.36 -24.41
N LEU A 7 -36.49 -27.00 -25.40
CA LEU A 7 -35.04 -26.93 -25.68
C LEU A 7 -34.61 -25.52 -26.10
N ILE A 8 -35.42 -24.82 -26.90
CA ILE A 8 -35.13 -23.43 -27.32
C ILE A 8 -35.18 -22.46 -26.12
N ILE A 9 -36.14 -22.64 -25.23
CA ILE A 9 -36.25 -21.79 -24.00
C ILE A 9 -35.07 -22.06 -23.05
N ILE A 10 -34.63 -23.29 -22.91
CA ILE A 10 -33.48 -23.63 -22.05
C ILE A 10 -32.18 -23.08 -22.66
N VAL A 11 -31.99 -23.17 -23.99
CA VAL A 11 -30.80 -22.59 -24.65
C VAL A 11 -30.78 -21.09 -24.59
N GLN A 12 -31.93 -20.42 -24.74
CA GLN A 12 -32.02 -18.96 -24.56
C GLN A 12 -31.80 -18.53 -23.11
N ALA A 13 -32.28 -19.29 -22.12
CA ALA A 13 -32.04 -19.03 -20.71
C ALA A 13 -30.55 -19.22 -20.32
N ILE A 14 -29.87 -20.22 -20.89
CA ILE A 14 -28.42 -20.46 -20.70
C ILE A 14 -27.61 -19.34 -21.37
N LEU A 15 -27.97 -18.90 -22.58
CA LEU A 15 -27.33 -17.78 -23.28
C LEU A 15 -27.51 -16.46 -22.53
N LEU A 16 -28.67 -16.21 -21.92
CA LEU A 16 -28.92 -15.04 -21.07
C LEU A 16 -28.17 -15.11 -19.75
N LEU A 17 -28.00 -16.31 -19.15
CA LEU A 17 -27.18 -16.52 -17.97
C LEU A 17 -25.68 -16.37 -18.26
N MET A 18 -25.21 -16.79 -19.42
CA MET A 18 -23.82 -16.58 -19.82
C MET A 18 -23.53 -15.12 -20.18
N ALA A 19 -24.49 -14.37 -20.72
CA ALA A 19 -24.32 -12.94 -20.97
C ALA A 19 -24.37 -12.08 -19.69
N SER A 20 -24.89 -12.61 -18.58
CA SER A 20 -24.94 -11.88 -17.29
C SER A 20 -23.70 -12.10 -16.43
N CYS A 21 -22.78 -12.99 -16.81
CA CYS A 21 -21.55 -13.31 -16.05
C CYS A 21 -20.28 -12.68 -16.65
N GLN A 22 -20.39 -11.89 -17.72
CA GLN A 22 -19.30 -11.04 -18.18
C GLN A 22 -19.50 -9.63 -17.63
N HIS A 23 -19.27 -9.47 -16.35
CA HIS A 23 -18.73 -8.21 -15.84
C HIS A 23 -17.22 -8.23 -16.13
N ASP A 24 -16.89 -8.18 -17.41
CA ASP A 24 -15.60 -7.66 -17.81
C ASP A 24 -15.66 -6.17 -17.43
N GLU A 25 -15.12 -5.83 -16.26
CA GLU A 25 -14.76 -4.43 -16.03
C GLU A 25 -13.95 -4.00 -17.27
N PRO A 26 -14.28 -2.89 -17.91
CA PRO A 26 -13.49 -2.42 -19.01
C PRO A 26 -12.07 -2.21 -18.48
N TYR A 27 -11.17 -3.13 -18.83
CA TYR A 27 -9.75 -3.04 -18.53
C TYR A 27 -9.30 -1.68 -19.07
N ASP A 28 -8.86 -0.82 -18.18
CA ASP A 28 -8.34 0.48 -18.57
C ASP A 28 -7.12 0.23 -19.45
N PRO A 29 -7.12 0.59 -20.74
CA PRO A 29 -6.03 0.25 -21.64
C PRO A 29 -4.73 0.83 -21.07
N ILE A 30 -3.73 -0.02 -20.85
CA ILE A 30 -2.41 0.41 -20.41
C ILE A 30 -1.92 1.45 -21.40
N LYS A 31 -1.73 2.68 -20.93
CA LYS A 31 -1.23 3.75 -21.77
C LYS A 31 0.15 3.41 -22.34
N PRO A 32 0.44 3.77 -23.58
CA PRO A 32 1.80 3.74 -24.10
C PRO A 32 2.74 4.46 -23.15
N GLU A 33 4.01 4.05 -23.08
CA GLU A 33 4.99 4.63 -22.15
C GLU A 33 5.10 6.16 -22.29
N SER A 34 5.00 6.67 -23.52
CA SER A 34 5.03 8.12 -23.83
C SER A 34 3.82 8.91 -23.31
N GLU A 35 2.76 8.23 -22.90
CA GLU A 35 1.53 8.84 -22.38
C GLU A 35 1.35 8.65 -20.87
N ARG A 36 2.28 7.91 -20.23
CA ARG A 36 2.23 7.66 -18.78
C ARG A 36 2.79 8.86 -18.04
N THR A 37 2.11 9.23 -16.97
CA THR A 37 2.54 10.29 -16.06
C THR A 37 2.72 9.71 -14.66
N VAL A 38 3.90 9.88 -14.07
CA VAL A 38 4.13 9.58 -12.66
C VAL A 38 3.79 10.82 -11.85
N LEU A 39 2.95 10.64 -10.83
CA LEU A 39 2.56 11.69 -9.89
C LEU A 39 3.16 11.38 -8.52
N PHE A 40 3.79 12.38 -7.91
CA PHE A 40 4.39 12.31 -6.58
C PHE A 40 3.61 13.21 -5.62
N LEU A 41 3.23 12.64 -4.48
CA LEU A 41 2.54 13.34 -3.40
C LEU A 41 3.52 13.71 -2.28
N THR A 42 3.51 14.96 -1.85
CA THR A 42 4.27 15.43 -0.69
C THR A 42 3.41 15.48 0.58
N PRO A 43 4.01 15.52 1.79
CA PRO A 43 3.26 15.64 3.04
C PRO A 43 2.36 16.87 3.12
N LYS A 44 2.72 17.93 2.40
CA LYS A 44 1.97 19.20 2.34
C LYS A 44 0.79 19.18 1.35
N GLY A 45 0.53 18.05 0.71
CA GLY A 45 -0.52 17.93 -0.29
C GLY A 45 -0.19 18.61 -1.63
N GLU A 46 1.09 18.79 -1.94
CA GLU A 46 1.53 19.20 -3.27
C GLU A 46 1.72 17.95 -4.13
N ILE A 47 1.22 18.00 -5.36
CA ILE A 47 1.38 16.92 -6.35
C ILE A 47 2.25 17.43 -7.48
N TYR A 48 3.33 16.72 -7.75
CA TYR A 48 4.28 16.99 -8.83
C TYR A 48 4.23 15.86 -9.86
N ASN A 49 4.48 16.19 -11.13
CA ASN A 49 4.70 15.19 -12.17
C ASN A 49 6.18 14.76 -12.23
N GLN A 50 6.51 13.80 -13.11
CA GLN A 50 7.88 13.32 -13.31
C GLN A 50 8.85 14.38 -13.87
N ASP A 51 8.35 15.51 -14.33
CA ASP A 51 9.17 16.63 -14.79
C ASP A 51 9.40 17.69 -13.70
N GLN A 52 8.98 17.38 -12.47
CA GLN A 52 9.05 18.26 -11.29
C GLN A 52 8.16 19.51 -11.43
N GLU A 53 7.15 19.44 -12.27
CA GLU A 53 6.17 20.50 -12.39
C GLU A 53 5.06 20.29 -11.36
N LEU A 54 4.71 21.37 -10.65
CA LEU A 54 3.58 21.36 -9.72
C LEU A 54 2.28 21.21 -10.48
N VAL A 55 1.60 20.07 -10.31
CA VAL A 55 0.30 19.79 -10.92
C VAL A 55 -0.80 20.49 -10.16
N VAL A 56 -0.78 20.36 -8.81
CA VAL A 56 -1.77 20.98 -7.93
C VAL A 56 -1.26 21.03 -6.49
N THR A 57 -1.70 22.05 -5.74
CA THR A 57 -1.70 22.03 -4.28
C THR A 57 -3.11 21.74 -3.81
N LEU A 58 -3.27 20.70 -3.01
CA LEU A 58 -4.57 20.24 -2.52
C LEU A 58 -5.19 21.28 -1.60
N PRO A 59 -6.42 21.75 -1.88
CA PRO A 59 -7.07 22.77 -1.05
C PRO A 59 -7.38 22.22 0.34
N TYR A 60 -7.17 23.04 1.37
CA TYR A 60 -7.45 22.74 2.79
C TYR A 60 -6.66 21.55 3.37
N CYS A 61 -5.66 21.03 2.65
CA CYS A 61 -4.87 19.91 3.09
C CYS A 61 -3.99 20.31 4.28
N THR A 62 -4.15 19.63 5.41
CA THR A 62 -3.23 19.71 6.57
C THR A 62 -2.24 18.56 6.57
N TYR A 63 -2.67 17.41 6.08
CA TYR A 63 -1.83 16.23 5.94
C TYR A 63 -2.37 15.36 4.79
N ALA A 64 -1.49 14.98 3.87
CA ALA A 64 -1.77 13.98 2.84
C ALA A 64 -1.12 12.67 3.21
N SER A 65 -1.76 11.54 2.91
CA SER A 65 -1.24 10.21 3.27
C SER A 65 -0.91 9.34 2.08
N GLN A 66 -1.82 9.19 1.13
CA GLN A 66 -1.64 8.28 -0.01
C GLN A 66 -2.27 8.84 -1.28
N ILE A 67 -1.64 8.58 -2.43
CA ILE A 67 -2.21 8.83 -3.77
C ILE A 67 -2.38 7.50 -4.50
N ILE A 68 -3.54 7.29 -5.09
CA ILE A 68 -3.83 6.15 -5.97
C ILE A 68 -4.41 6.62 -7.29
N SER A 69 -4.36 5.77 -8.31
CA SER A 69 -5.00 6.05 -9.61
C SER A 69 -6.05 5.00 -9.96
N ASP A 70 -7.05 5.42 -10.71
CA ASP A 70 -8.04 4.54 -11.33
C ASP A 70 -8.62 5.21 -12.58
N LYS A 71 -8.55 4.52 -13.72
CA LYS A 71 -9.12 4.97 -15.01
C LYS A 71 -8.73 6.40 -15.42
N GLY A 72 -7.44 6.73 -15.23
CA GLY A 72 -6.89 8.05 -15.58
C GLY A 72 -7.21 9.18 -14.59
N ASP A 73 -8.04 8.93 -13.56
CA ASP A 73 -8.22 9.82 -12.42
C ASP A 73 -7.20 9.48 -11.32
N TYR A 74 -6.80 10.48 -10.51
CA TYR A 74 -6.08 10.24 -9.28
C TYR A 74 -6.91 10.63 -8.06
N PHE A 75 -6.67 9.93 -6.95
CA PHE A 75 -7.36 10.11 -5.68
C PHE A 75 -6.32 10.23 -4.58
N VAL A 76 -6.56 11.11 -3.62
CA VAL A 76 -5.66 11.32 -2.48
C VAL A 76 -6.43 11.20 -1.19
N SER A 77 -5.90 10.44 -0.25
CA SER A 77 -6.37 10.40 1.14
C SER A 77 -5.58 11.36 2.01
N GLY A 78 -6.18 11.80 3.10
CA GLY A 78 -5.56 12.71 4.05
C GLY A 78 -6.57 13.47 4.90
N THR A 79 -6.09 14.49 5.59
CA THR A 79 -6.89 15.29 6.53
C THR A 79 -6.94 16.74 6.10
N THR A 80 -8.09 17.39 6.33
CA THR A 80 -8.29 18.81 6.06
C THR A 80 -8.34 19.62 7.33
N ASP A 81 -8.11 20.94 7.25
CA ASP A 81 -8.26 21.90 8.33
C ASP A 81 -9.68 21.99 8.90
N ASN A 82 -10.67 21.52 8.18
CA ASN A 82 -12.08 21.51 8.59
C ASN A 82 -12.49 20.22 9.32
N GLU A 83 -11.54 19.33 9.59
CA GLU A 83 -11.77 18.04 10.30
C GLU A 83 -12.90 17.19 9.68
N LYS A 84 -13.06 17.27 8.35
CA LYS A 84 -14.05 16.49 7.61
C LYS A 84 -13.38 15.32 6.91
N GLU A 85 -13.99 14.16 7.05
CA GLU A 85 -13.56 12.97 6.34
C GLU A 85 -13.91 13.09 4.85
N GLY A 86 -12.98 12.61 4.03
CA GLY A 86 -13.14 12.67 2.60
C GLY A 86 -11.86 12.34 1.86
N TYR A 87 -11.82 12.75 0.64
CA TYR A 87 -10.68 12.54 -0.25
C TYR A 87 -10.65 13.62 -1.34
N TRP A 88 -9.50 13.81 -1.94
CA TRP A 88 -9.41 14.63 -3.16
C TRP A 88 -9.47 13.71 -4.39
N LYS A 89 -10.26 14.10 -5.36
CA LYS A 89 -10.28 13.53 -6.70
C LYS A 89 -9.82 14.60 -7.70
N ASN A 90 -8.72 14.35 -8.41
CA ASN A 90 -8.14 15.30 -9.37
C ASN A 90 -7.98 16.72 -8.77
N GLY A 91 -7.48 16.78 -7.54
CA GLY A 91 -7.27 18.03 -6.79
C GLY A 91 -8.53 18.67 -6.19
N LYS A 92 -9.72 18.07 -6.34
CA LYS A 92 -10.96 18.58 -5.79
C LYS A 92 -11.40 17.78 -4.58
N TRP A 93 -11.71 18.47 -3.47
CA TRP A 93 -12.19 17.84 -2.26
C TRP A 93 -13.59 17.24 -2.43
N ASN A 94 -13.78 16.02 -1.93
CA ASN A 94 -15.03 15.28 -1.87
C ASN A 94 -15.27 14.86 -0.43
N THR A 95 -16.23 15.49 0.25
CA THR A 95 -16.60 15.14 1.62
C THR A 95 -17.35 13.82 1.64
N LEU A 96 -16.97 12.91 2.53
CA LEU A 96 -17.81 11.79 2.92
C LEU A 96 -18.77 12.24 4.01
N HIS A 97 -20.04 11.90 3.87
CA HIS A 97 -21.03 12.17 4.91
C HIS A 97 -21.07 11.00 5.88
N VAL A 98 -20.09 11.00 6.78
CA VAL A 98 -19.92 9.98 7.83
C VAL A 98 -20.29 10.63 9.15
N ASP A 99 -21.05 9.95 9.98
CA ASP A 99 -21.44 10.43 11.31
C ASP A 99 -20.66 9.62 12.37
N PHE A 100 -19.47 10.10 12.70
CA PHE A 100 -18.72 9.60 13.83
C PHE A 100 -19.40 10.05 15.11
N LYS A 101 -19.60 9.13 16.04
CA LYS A 101 -20.26 9.40 17.33
C LYS A 101 -19.30 9.82 18.44
N ASP A 102 -18.02 9.90 18.11
CA ASP A 102 -16.94 10.25 19.01
C ASP A 102 -16.30 11.59 18.61
N ASP A 103 -15.89 12.38 19.61
CA ASP A 103 -15.20 13.68 19.43
C ASP A 103 -13.66 13.47 19.24
N VAL A 104 -13.25 12.42 18.55
CA VAL A 104 -11.83 12.10 18.33
C VAL A 104 -11.40 12.61 16.95
N ASN A 105 -10.20 13.18 16.85
CA ASN A 105 -9.61 13.52 15.56
C ASN A 105 -9.37 12.25 14.73
N HIS A 106 -9.92 12.23 13.53
CA HIS A 106 -9.81 11.13 12.59
C HIS A 106 -8.67 11.39 11.60
N TRP A 107 -7.82 10.39 11.43
CA TRP A 107 -6.67 10.43 10.54
C TRP A 107 -6.86 9.39 9.44
N ILE A 108 -6.96 9.85 8.20
CA ILE A 108 -7.09 8.93 7.07
C ILE A 108 -5.70 8.48 6.62
N ASP A 109 -5.33 7.25 6.96
CA ASP A 109 -4.00 6.69 6.72
C ASP A 109 -3.87 6.02 5.36
N GLY A 110 -4.93 5.41 4.84
CA GLY A 110 -4.89 4.66 3.61
C GLY A 110 -6.16 4.79 2.78
N MET A 111 -6.04 4.46 1.49
CA MET A 111 -7.13 4.50 0.52
C MET A 111 -7.05 3.30 -0.43
N ALA A 112 -8.23 2.77 -0.76
CA ALA A 112 -8.39 1.85 -1.88
C ALA A 112 -9.69 2.17 -2.63
N LYS A 113 -9.75 1.77 -3.91
CA LYS A 113 -10.91 2.01 -4.76
C LYS A 113 -11.29 0.74 -5.52
N TRP A 114 -12.59 0.46 -5.60
CA TRP A 114 -13.17 -0.57 -6.43
C TRP A 114 -14.48 -0.07 -7.05
N ASP A 115 -14.56 -0.04 -8.36
CA ASP A 115 -15.69 0.48 -9.13
C ASP A 115 -16.03 1.92 -8.67
N TYR A 116 -17.24 2.17 -8.17
CA TYR A 116 -17.67 3.46 -7.60
C TYR A 116 -17.49 3.56 -6.07
N TYR A 117 -16.97 2.50 -5.41
CA TYR A 117 -16.71 2.53 -3.98
C TYR A 117 -15.33 3.08 -3.68
N ILE A 118 -15.27 4.04 -2.76
CA ILE A 118 -14.06 4.53 -2.12
C ILE A 118 -14.01 3.94 -0.72
N TYR A 119 -12.88 3.36 -0.38
CA TYR A 119 -12.55 2.85 0.94
C TYR A 119 -11.45 3.72 1.51
N LEU A 120 -11.65 4.22 2.73
CA LEU A 120 -10.64 4.97 3.48
C LEU A 120 -10.36 4.24 4.79
N LEU A 121 -9.11 4.17 5.17
CA LEU A 121 -8.68 3.61 6.43
C LEU A 121 -8.48 4.75 7.44
N ASP A 122 -9.32 4.79 8.46
CA ASP A 122 -9.24 5.60 9.66
C ASP A 122 -9.18 4.63 10.84
N TYR A 123 -7.99 4.05 11.05
CA TYR A 123 -7.83 2.92 11.96
C TYR A 123 -8.30 3.24 13.39
N PRO A 124 -9.15 2.44 14.03
CA PRO A 124 -9.59 1.09 13.63
C PRO A 124 -10.87 1.03 12.77
N ASN A 125 -11.20 2.08 12.04
CA ASN A 125 -12.40 2.12 11.21
C ASN A 125 -12.03 2.01 9.73
N VAL A 126 -12.90 1.39 8.95
CA VAL A 126 -12.91 1.43 7.49
C VAL A 126 -14.14 2.18 7.04
N LEU A 127 -13.95 3.24 6.29
CA LEU A 127 -15.04 4.00 5.69
C LEU A 127 -15.27 3.49 4.27
N LYS A 128 -16.50 3.12 3.94
CA LYS A 128 -16.90 2.72 2.60
C LYS A 128 -18.02 3.64 2.15
N ASN A 129 -17.71 4.61 1.29
CA ASN A 129 -18.61 5.72 0.96
C ASN A 129 -19.13 6.40 2.25
N SER A 130 -20.40 6.22 2.62
CA SER A 130 -21.00 6.78 3.83
C SER A 130 -21.14 5.79 5.00
N GLY A 131 -20.67 4.56 4.85
CA GLY A 131 -20.72 3.53 5.90
C GLY A 131 -19.43 3.48 6.72
N ILE A 132 -19.55 3.26 8.03
CA ILE A 132 -18.43 3.03 8.95
C ILE A 132 -18.44 1.55 9.35
N PHE A 133 -17.29 0.89 9.22
CA PHE A 133 -17.07 -0.48 9.63
C PHE A 133 -15.91 -0.51 10.63
N ARG A 134 -16.19 -0.87 11.86
CA ARG A 134 -15.16 -0.98 12.89
C ARG A 134 -14.49 -2.34 12.84
N LEU A 135 -13.16 -2.33 12.88
CA LEU A 135 -12.33 -3.53 13.01
C LEU A 135 -12.35 -3.98 14.48
N GLU A 136 -12.86 -5.17 14.75
CA GLU A 136 -12.93 -5.72 16.11
C GLU A 136 -11.54 -6.09 16.62
N ASP A 137 -11.28 -5.83 17.89
CA ASP A 137 -10.02 -6.16 18.56
C ASP A 137 -8.75 -5.57 17.89
N ALA A 138 -8.90 -4.54 17.08
CA ALA A 138 -7.78 -3.84 16.48
C ALA A 138 -6.90 -3.20 17.56
N GLY A 139 -5.60 -3.39 17.46
CA GLY A 139 -4.62 -2.77 18.35
C GLY A 139 -4.66 -1.23 18.26
N ARG A 140 -3.92 -0.54 19.11
CA ARG A 140 -3.89 0.94 19.13
C ARG A 140 -2.92 1.55 18.13
N TYR A 141 -2.15 0.72 17.41
CA TYR A 141 -1.12 1.22 16.49
C TYR A 141 -1.67 1.36 15.07
N LEU A 142 -1.26 2.44 14.44
CA LEU A 142 -1.63 2.79 13.08
C LEU A 142 -0.93 1.86 12.11
N PRO A 143 -1.68 1.20 11.21
CA PRO A 143 -1.08 0.50 10.11
C PRO A 143 -0.38 1.50 9.17
N ALA A 144 0.57 0.98 8.39
CA ALA A 144 1.19 1.77 7.34
C ALA A 144 0.18 2.17 6.25
N LYS A 145 0.55 3.12 5.40
CA LYS A 145 -0.30 3.71 4.35
C LYS A 145 -0.92 2.67 3.40
N GLN A 146 -0.25 1.54 3.19
CA GLN A 146 -0.72 0.46 2.31
C GLN A 146 -1.42 -0.69 3.07
N ALA A 147 -1.91 -0.44 4.27
CA ALA A 147 -2.59 -1.46 5.06
C ALA A 147 -4.01 -1.80 4.58
N LEU A 148 -4.48 -1.17 3.51
CA LEU A 148 -5.81 -1.35 2.92
C LEU A 148 -5.71 -1.70 1.45
N ALA A 149 -6.36 -2.78 1.02
CA ALA A 149 -6.50 -3.15 -0.39
C ALA A 149 -7.92 -3.65 -0.68
N VAL A 150 -8.33 -3.50 -1.95
CA VAL A 150 -9.63 -4.01 -2.43
C VAL A 150 -9.45 -4.66 -3.78
N SER A 151 -9.95 -5.87 -3.94
CA SER A 151 -10.03 -6.56 -5.22
C SER A 151 -11.38 -7.24 -5.38
N GLU A 152 -12.01 -7.09 -6.56
CA GLU A 152 -13.32 -7.66 -6.90
C GLU A 152 -14.38 -7.44 -5.81
N GLY A 153 -14.40 -6.24 -5.23
CA GLY A 153 -15.34 -5.83 -4.18
C GLY A 153 -15.08 -6.43 -2.80
N LYS A 154 -14.03 -7.20 -2.60
CA LYS A 154 -13.59 -7.69 -1.29
C LYS A 154 -12.50 -6.79 -0.73
N CYS A 155 -12.71 -6.30 0.48
CA CYS A 155 -11.79 -5.45 1.20
C CYS A 155 -10.91 -6.26 2.15
N TYR A 156 -9.63 -5.91 2.17
CA TYR A 156 -8.58 -6.47 3.02
C TYR A 156 -7.96 -5.35 3.81
N VAL A 157 -7.79 -5.55 5.12
CA VAL A 157 -7.05 -4.63 5.99
C VAL A 157 -6.07 -5.46 6.81
N VAL A 158 -4.85 -4.97 6.94
CA VAL A 158 -3.84 -5.60 7.78
C VAL A 158 -3.51 -4.73 8.99
N GLY A 159 -2.99 -5.37 10.02
CA GLY A 159 -2.61 -4.70 11.26
C GLY A 159 -2.07 -5.72 12.26
N HIS A 160 -2.15 -5.38 13.54
CA HIS A 160 -1.73 -6.29 14.60
C HIS A 160 -2.73 -6.30 15.75
N LYS A 161 -2.75 -7.39 16.50
CA LYS A 161 -3.52 -7.57 17.72
C LYS A 161 -2.59 -7.68 18.91
N ILE A 162 -2.83 -6.88 19.94
CA ILE A 162 -2.11 -6.98 21.21
C ILE A 162 -2.61 -8.21 21.95
N THR A 163 -1.72 -9.16 22.23
CA THR A 163 -2.05 -10.40 22.94
C THR A 163 -1.65 -10.35 24.41
N ASP A 164 -0.56 -9.67 24.75
CA ASP A 164 -0.12 -9.44 26.11
C ASP A 164 0.45 -8.02 26.28
N ASN A 165 -0.29 -7.17 27.00
CA ASN A 165 0.13 -5.80 27.29
C ASN A 165 1.35 -5.72 28.24
N SER A 166 1.62 -6.77 29.02
CA SER A 166 2.71 -6.77 30.02
C SER A 166 4.07 -7.01 29.39
N HIS A 167 4.12 -7.69 28.23
CA HIS A 167 5.36 -8.02 27.54
C HIS A 167 5.48 -7.36 26.15
N GLY A 168 4.48 -6.55 25.76
CA GLY A 168 4.48 -5.89 24.44
C GLY A 168 4.37 -6.88 23.27
N GLU A 169 3.74 -8.04 23.50
CA GLU A 169 3.49 -9.00 22.46
C GLU A 169 2.29 -8.58 21.60
N TYR A 170 2.50 -8.56 20.29
CA TYR A 170 1.45 -8.34 19.30
C TYR A 170 1.63 -9.27 18.09
N LEU A 171 0.52 -9.71 17.53
CA LEU A 171 0.48 -10.67 16.43
C LEU A 171 -0.14 -10.04 15.18
N PRO A 172 0.43 -10.34 14.00
CA PRO A 172 -0.08 -9.85 12.73
C PRO A 172 -1.46 -10.41 12.44
N VAL A 173 -2.38 -9.57 11.96
CA VAL A 173 -3.76 -9.95 11.63
C VAL A 173 -4.16 -9.46 10.26
N LEU A 174 -5.01 -10.26 9.60
CA LEU A 174 -5.69 -9.92 8.37
C LEU A 174 -7.19 -9.82 8.65
N TYR A 175 -7.76 -8.64 8.39
CA TYR A 175 -9.19 -8.40 8.38
C TYR A 175 -9.73 -8.53 6.96
N THR A 176 -10.87 -9.20 6.81
CA THR A 176 -11.54 -9.33 5.51
C THR A 176 -13.02 -9.00 5.64
N GLU A 177 -13.54 -8.22 4.68
CA GLU A 177 -14.97 -7.93 4.59
C GLU A 177 -15.73 -9.17 4.09
N TYR A 178 -16.74 -9.56 4.84
CA TYR A 178 -17.69 -10.58 4.45
C TYR A 178 -19.12 -10.14 4.80
N LYS A 179 -19.98 -10.00 3.78
CA LYS A 179 -21.40 -9.62 3.96
C LYS A 179 -21.61 -8.31 4.75
N GLY A 180 -20.74 -7.34 4.60
CA GLY A 180 -20.83 -6.04 5.26
C GLY A 180 -20.34 -6.03 6.71
N ALA A 181 -19.57 -7.01 7.12
CA ALA A 181 -18.87 -7.06 8.40
C ALA A 181 -17.42 -7.49 8.18
N PHE A 182 -16.50 -7.01 9.00
CA PHE A 182 -15.13 -7.48 9.00
C PHE A 182 -14.97 -8.65 9.96
N THR A 183 -14.29 -9.69 9.51
CA THR A 183 -13.79 -10.79 10.33
C THR A 183 -12.26 -10.77 10.27
N TYR A 184 -11.58 -11.22 11.31
CA TYR A 184 -10.13 -11.29 11.31
C TYR A 184 -9.62 -12.70 11.54
N GLU A 185 -8.40 -12.92 11.08
CA GLU A 185 -7.62 -14.12 11.35
C GLU A 185 -6.18 -13.73 11.68
N MET A 186 -5.56 -14.51 12.56
CA MET A 186 -4.15 -14.36 12.90
C MET A 186 -3.30 -14.93 11.77
N LEU A 187 -2.30 -14.18 11.35
CA LEU A 187 -1.32 -14.67 10.38
C LEU A 187 -0.28 -15.57 11.06
N PRO A 188 0.26 -16.56 10.34
CA PRO A 188 1.32 -17.41 10.86
C PRO A 188 2.55 -16.59 11.27
N VAL A 189 3.18 -17.01 12.36
CA VAL A 189 4.42 -16.44 12.87
C VAL A 189 5.41 -17.55 13.24
N PHE A 190 6.70 -17.24 13.23
CA PHE A 190 7.73 -18.14 13.72
C PHE A 190 8.12 -17.74 15.15
N ASN A 191 8.24 -18.66 16.08
CA ASN A 191 8.57 -18.46 17.50
C ASN A 191 7.46 -17.91 18.40
N LYS A 192 7.71 -17.94 19.73
CA LYS A 192 6.88 -17.37 20.79
C LYS A 192 7.52 -16.11 21.36
N GLY A 193 6.73 -15.23 21.97
CA GLY A 193 7.24 -13.95 22.49
C GLY A 193 7.45 -12.95 21.34
N ILE A 194 6.39 -12.64 20.57
CA ILE A 194 6.55 -12.12 19.22
C ILE A 194 6.07 -10.68 19.14
N ARG A 195 6.88 -9.88 18.45
CA ARG A 195 6.46 -8.59 17.86
C ARG A 195 6.31 -8.80 16.36
N GLY A 196 5.07 -9.06 15.91
CA GLY A 196 4.77 -9.26 14.49
C GLY A 196 3.84 -8.17 13.98
N GLU A 197 4.29 -7.42 12.99
CA GLU A 197 3.57 -6.30 12.37
C GLU A 197 3.32 -6.57 10.90
N CYS A 198 2.12 -6.20 10.43
CA CYS A 198 1.82 -6.08 9.01
C CYS A 198 1.83 -4.60 8.64
N ALA A 199 2.59 -4.25 7.62
CA ALA A 199 2.70 -2.88 7.14
C ALA A 199 1.91 -2.63 5.86
N CYS A 200 1.74 -3.63 4.99
CA CYS A 200 1.11 -3.46 3.69
C CYS A 200 0.34 -4.69 3.25
N VAL A 201 -0.65 -4.47 2.36
CA VAL A 201 -1.40 -5.53 1.69
C VAL A 201 -1.65 -5.18 0.22
N TYR A 202 -1.51 -6.15 -0.66
CA TYR A 202 -1.83 -6.07 -2.07
C TYR A 202 -2.76 -7.22 -2.45
N ALA A 203 -3.98 -6.92 -2.87
CA ALA A 203 -4.95 -7.92 -3.30
C ALA A 203 -4.88 -8.06 -4.82
N TYR A 204 -4.43 -9.20 -5.33
CA TYR A 204 -4.30 -9.44 -6.77
C TYR A 204 -5.51 -10.15 -7.38
N ASP A 205 -6.38 -10.72 -6.56
CA ASP A 205 -7.73 -11.13 -6.94
C ASP A 205 -8.67 -11.14 -5.71
N ARG A 206 -9.91 -11.61 -5.90
CA ARG A 206 -10.91 -11.64 -4.84
C ARG A 206 -10.51 -12.48 -3.62
N ASN A 207 -9.67 -13.48 -3.75
CA ASN A 207 -9.42 -14.45 -2.69
C ASN A 207 -7.96 -14.48 -2.23
N HIS A 208 -7.08 -13.83 -2.98
CA HIS A 208 -5.65 -13.91 -2.79
C HIS A 208 -5.02 -12.53 -2.55
N CYS A 209 -4.12 -12.46 -1.61
CA CYS A 209 -3.38 -11.24 -1.30
C CYS A 209 -1.94 -11.55 -0.87
N LEU A 210 -1.06 -10.58 -1.13
CA LEU A 210 0.28 -10.50 -0.56
C LEU A 210 0.23 -9.56 0.64
N ILE A 211 0.94 -9.89 1.71
CA ILE A 211 1.03 -9.07 2.91
C ILE A 211 2.51 -8.94 3.25
N GLY A 212 2.97 -7.73 3.48
CA GLY A 212 4.34 -7.44 3.92
C GLY A 212 4.36 -6.90 5.34
N GLY A 213 5.49 -7.09 6.01
CA GLY A 213 5.72 -6.58 7.35
C GLY A 213 7.00 -7.09 7.98
N SER A 214 7.03 -7.19 9.30
CA SER A 214 8.16 -7.73 10.05
C SER A 214 7.72 -8.63 11.20
N ILE A 215 8.58 -9.56 11.59
CA ILE A 215 8.45 -10.38 12.80
C ILE A 215 9.77 -10.35 13.56
N ASN A 216 9.76 -9.77 14.77
CA ASN A 216 10.95 -9.57 15.59
C ASN A 216 12.10 -8.87 14.79
N GLY A 217 11.77 -7.88 13.98
CA GLY A 217 12.70 -7.17 13.13
C GLY A 217 13.09 -7.86 11.82
N TRP A 218 12.65 -9.10 11.57
CA TRP A 218 12.91 -9.79 10.31
C TRP A 218 11.87 -9.42 9.25
N PRO A 219 12.26 -9.03 8.03
CA PRO A 219 11.33 -8.76 6.96
C PRO A 219 10.62 -10.04 6.53
N VAL A 220 9.29 -9.96 6.41
CA VAL A 220 8.46 -11.11 6.07
C VAL A 220 7.43 -10.78 5.00
N LEU A 221 7.08 -11.82 4.26
CA LEU A 221 6.01 -11.84 3.27
C LEU A 221 5.04 -12.97 3.61
N TRP A 222 3.75 -12.71 3.56
CA TRP A 222 2.72 -13.73 3.52
C TRP A 222 2.08 -13.74 2.13
N ASP A 223 2.27 -14.84 1.39
CA ASP A 223 1.56 -15.13 0.15
C ASP A 223 0.43 -16.10 0.47
N ASP A 224 -0.81 -15.66 0.28
CA ASP A 224 -2.00 -16.43 0.70
C ASP A 224 -1.86 -17.00 2.12
N LYS A 225 -1.32 -16.17 3.04
CA LYS A 225 -1.06 -16.52 4.45
C LYS A 225 0.07 -17.54 4.67
N GLN A 226 0.78 -17.94 3.62
CA GLN A 226 1.99 -18.73 3.77
C GLN A 226 3.16 -17.80 4.10
N LEU A 227 3.72 -17.96 5.30
CA LEU A 227 4.82 -17.12 5.78
C LEU A 227 6.12 -17.48 5.07
N GLN A 228 6.77 -16.46 4.53
CA GLN A 228 8.13 -16.49 4.04
C GLN A 228 8.96 -15.44 4.79
N VAL A 229 10.07 -15.84 5.39
CA VAL A 229 11.09 -14.91 5.89
C VAL A 229 11.98 -14.52 4.73
N LEU A 230 12.13 -13.22 4.51
CA LEU A 230 12.95 -12.71 3.43
C LEU A 230 14.42 -12.62 3.87
N PRO A 231 15.38 -12.86 2.96
CA PRO A 231 16.79 -12.78 3.29
C PRO A 231 17.20 -11.34 3.61
N LEU A 232 18.14 -11.19 4.52
CA LEU A 232 18.86 -9.96 4.78
C LEU A 232 20.22 -10.02 4.10
N SER A 233 20.78 -8.86 3.76
CA SER A 233 22.15 -8.79 3.26
C SER A 233 23.17 -9.07 4.37
N GLU A 234 24.39 -9.47 4.00
CA GLU A 234 25.47 -9.71 4.97
C GLU A 234 25.84 -8.44 5.77
N ALA A 235 25.50 -7.25 5.24
CA ALA A 235 25.73 -5.97 5.89
C ALA A 235 24.78 -5.69 7.06
N SER A 236 23.62 -6.35 7.11
CA SER A 236 22.56 -6.10 8.10
C SER A 236 22.77 -6.78 9.45
N PHE A 237 23.75 -7.67 9.59
CA PHE A 237 23.89 -8.51 10.76
C PHE A 237 24.86 -7.93 11.79
N ASP A 238 24.35 -7.60 12.99
CA ASP A 238 25.14 -7.58 14.23
C ASP A 238 24.61 -8.67 15.17
N GLU A 239 25.34 -9.77 15.29
CA GLU A 239 24.99 -10.91 16.15
C GLU A 239 24.89 -10.55 17.65
N ASN A 240 25.28 -9.34 18.03
CA ASN A 240 25.37 -8.89 19.42
C ASN A 240 24.27 -7.93 19.85
N ASP A 241 23.40 -7.49 18.93
CA ASP A 241 22.35 -6.52 19.25
C ASP A 241 20.96 -7.19 19.15
N GLU A 242 20.44 -7.66 20.28
CA GLU A 242 19.15 -8.35 20.38
C GLU A 242 17.93 -7.40 20.14
N ASP A 243 18.14 -6.08 20.08
CA ASP A 243 17.07 -5.05 20.04
C ASP A 243 16.97 -4.32 18.68
N THR A 244 17.81 -4.64 17.67
CA THR A 244 17.77 -3.95 16.38
C THR A 244 16.68 -4.48 15.47
N SER A 245 15.96 -3.56 14.83
CA SER A 245 15.15 -3.86 13.64
C SER A 245 16.11 -4.21 12.52
N LEU A 246 16.04 -5.42 12.00
CA LEU A 246 16.96 -5.89 10.95
C LEU A 246 16.43 -5.51 9.56
N GLY A 247 15.11 -5.39 9.43
CA GLY A 247 14.45 -4.98 8.20
C GLY A 247 12.93 -5.11 8.26
N GLU A 248 12.26 -4.45 7.34
CA GLU A 248 10.81 -4.41 7.25
C GLU A 248 10.36 -4.35 5.79
N VAL A 249 9.24 -5.01 5.47
CA VAL A 249 8.53 -4.85 4.19
C VAL A 249 7.41 -3.85 4.37
N VAL A 250 7.47 -2.73 3.63
CA VAL A 250 6.50 -1.63 3.72
C VAL A 250 5.56 -1.53 2.50
N SER A 251 5.89 -2.23 1.41
CA SER A 251 5.10 -2.21 0.17
C SER A 251 5.27 -3.51 -0.59
N VAL A 252 4.17 -4.04 -1.14
CA VAL A 252 4.19 -5.26 -1.94
C VAL A 252 3.37 -5.10 -3.20
N THR A 253 3.80 -5.75 -4.28
CA THR A 253 3.07 -5.77 -5.55
C THR A 253 3.35 -7.05 -6.33
N LYS A 254 2.55 -7.32 -7.34
CA LYS A 254 2.73 -8.47 -8.23
C LYS A 254 2.68 -8.01 -9.69
N CYS A 255 3.63 -8.47 -10.49
CA CYS A 255 3.67 -8.23 -11.93
C CYS A 255 3.71 -9.57 -12.65
N ASN A 256 2.61 -9.95 -13.29
CA ASN A 256 2.40 -11.32 -13.78
C ASN A 256 2.52 -12.35 -12.65
N ASP A 257 3.50 -13.26 -12.73
CA ASP A 257 3.78 -14.25 -11.68
C ASP A 257 4.87 -13.80 -10.71
N ASP A 258 5.56 -12.70 -11.01
CA ASP A 258 6.64 -12.18 -10.18
C ASP A 258 6.12 -11.37 -9.01
N ILE A 259 6.64 -11.65 -7.81
CA ILE A 259 6.34 -10.97 -6.56
C ILE A 259 7.47 -10.01 -6.23
N TYR A 260 7.11 -8.78 -5.91
CA TYR A 260 8.01 -7.74 -5.46
C TYR A 260 7.60 -7.29 -4.06
N ALA A 261 8.49 -7.45 -3.10
CA ALA A 261 8.38 -6.87 -1.77
C ALA A 261 9.41 -5.74 -1.66
N GLY A 262 9.01 -4.60 -1.19
CA GLY A 262 9.87 -3.45 -1.03
C GLY A 262 9.87 -2.98 0.42
N GLY A 263 11.03 -2.56 0.90
CA GLY A 263 11.19 -2.16 2.29
C GLY A 263 12.54 -1.56 2.60
N THR A 264 12.98 -1.76 3.82
CA THR A 264 14.23 -1.21 4.32
C THR A 264 14.95 -2.26 5.14
N GLU A 265 16.28 -2.29 5.03
CA GLU A 265 17.18 -3.02 5.93
C GLU A 265 18.02 -2.03 6.73
N ASP A 266 18.32 -2.38 7.97
CA ASP A 266 19.39 -1.71 8.71
C ASP A 266 20.75 -2.08 8.12
N SER A 267 21.71 -1.19 8.18
CA SER A 267 23.05 -1.41 7.63
C SER A 267 24.13 -1.01 8.62
N LYS A 268 25.26 -1.72 8.61
CA LYS A 268 26.42 -1.40 9.47
C LYS A 268 27.07 -0.06 9.13
N ASP A 269 27.01 0.31 7.87
CA ASP A 269 27.68 1.50 7.36
C ASP A 269 26.72 2.69 7.17
N LYS A 270 25.41 2.42 7.20
CA LYS A 270 24.33 3.40 7.01
C LYS A 270 23.24 3.15 8.05
N LEU A 271 22.39 4.16 8.28
CA LEU A 271 21.25 4.00 9.17
C LEU A 271 20.23 3.01 8.61
N SER A 272 20.00 3.08 7.30
CA SER A 272 19.06 2.20 6.59
C SER A 272 19.37 2.13 5.09
N VAL A 273 18.93 1.06 4.43
CA VAL A 273 19.08 0.84 2.98
C VAL A 273 17.75 0.41 2.38
N ALA A 274 17.30 1.16 1.36
CA ALA A 274 16.12 0.80 0.57
C ALA A 274 16.34 -0.52 -0.17
N THR A 275 15.47 -1.48 0.08
CA THR A 275 15.64 -2.87 -0.34
C THR A 275 14.42 -3.36 -1.09
N VAL A 276 14.66 -4.14 -2.14
CA VAL A 276 13.62 -4.88 -2.89
C VAL A 276 13.96 -6.35 -2.90
N TRP A 277 12.97 -7.16 -2.58
CA TRP A 277 13.00 -8.62 -2.72
C TRP A 277 12.13 -9.01 -3.93
N HIS A 278 12.78 -9.45 -5.02
CA HIS A 278 12.11 -9.96 -6.21
C HIS A 278 12.09 -11.49 -6.15
N ASN A 279 10.92 -12.09 -5.98
CA ASN A 279 10.76 -13.54 -5.78
C ASN A 279 11.65 -14.09 -4.65
N GLY A 280 11.90 -13.28 -3.62
CA GLY A 280 12.78 -13.61 -2.50
C GLY A 280 14.28 -13.35 -2.72
N GLU A 281 14.71 -12.90 -3.89
CA GLU A 281 16.06 -12.45 -4.16
C GLU A 281 16.21 -10.97 -3.80
N ILE A 282 17.24 -10.64 -3.01
CA ILE A 282 17.47 -9.30 -2.47
C ILE A 282 18.25 -8.41 -3.43
N SER A 283 17.87 -7.14 -3.51
CA SER A 283 18.61 -6.07 -4.18
C SER A 283 18.41 -4.73 -3.48
N HIS A 284 19.45 -3.89 -3.49
CA HIS A 284 19.39 -2.55 -2.90
C HIS A 284 19.09 -1.50 -3.98
N LEU A 285 18.28 -0.50 -3.62
CA LEU A 285 17.98 0.66 -4.44
C LEU A 285 18.71 1.88 -3.88
N GLU A 286 19.97 2.08 -4.29
CA GLU A 286 20.81 3.20 -3.88
C GLU A 286 21.28 4.00 -5.10
N TYR A 287 21.00 5.30 -5.11
CA TYR A 287 21.41 6.20 -6.19
C TYR A 287 22.73 6.93 -5.87
N TYR A 288 22.93 7.30 -4.58
CA TYR A 288 24.15 7.93 -4.07
C TYR A 288 24.85 7.04 -3.03
N PRO A 289 25.37 5.85 -3.42
CA PRO A 289 25.85 4.86 -2.43
C PRO A 289 27.01 5.37 -1.57
N GLU A 290 27.84 6.28 -2.11
CA GLU A 290 29.04 6.79 -1.41
C GLU A 290 28.73 7.94 -0.43
N THR A 291 27.61 8.65 -0.59
CA THR A 291 27.31 9.87 0.16
C THR A 291 26.01 9.78 0.96
N SER A 292 25.15 8.84 0.64
CA SER A 292 23.89 8.62 1.34
C SER A 292 24.16 8.06 2.74
N MET A 293 23.55 8.67 3.75
CA MET A 293 23.56 8.20 5.15
C MET A 293 22.47 7.17 5.41
N ALA A 294 21.38 7.29 4.67
CA ALA A 294 20.23 6.39 4.75
C ALA A 294 19.48 6.45 3.41
N SER A 295 18.84 5.35 3.08
CA SER A 295 17.83 5.30 2.05
C SER A 295 16.62 4.49 2.53
N GLU A 296 15.42 4.91 2.14
CA GLU A 296 14.16 4.29 2.51
C GLU A 296 13.32 4.04 1.27
N LEU A 297 12.71 2.87 1.17
CA LEU A 297 11.70 2.63 0.15
C LEU A 297 10.36 3.19 0.64
N ILE A 298 9.76 4.03 -0.18
CA ILE A 298 8.45 4.62 0.11
C ILE A 298 7.33 3.72 -0.39
N GLU A 299 7.44 3.27 -1.64
CA GLU A 299 6.39 2.48 -2.28
C GLU A 299 6.93 1.75 -3.51
N ILE A 300 6.39 0.56 -3.78
CA ILE A 300 6.58 -0.18 -5.02
C ILE A 300 5.22 -0.52 -5.62
N MET A 301 5.06 -0.33 -6.93
CA MET A 301 3.82 -0.62 -7.63
C MET A 301 4.06 -1.12 -9.04
N THR A 302 3.07 -1.79 -9.59
CA THR A 302 3.06 -2.22 -10.99
C THR A 302 2.11 -1.37 -11.82
N TYR A 303 2.51 -1.06 -13.04
CA TYR A 303 1.64 -0.47 -14.06
C TYR A 303 1.91 -1.14 -15.40
N GLY A 304 0.96 -1.95 -15.85
CA GLY A 304 1.17 -2.83 -16.98
C GLY A 304 2.19 -3.92 -16.68
N THR A 305 3.26 -3.97 -17.45
CA THR A 305 4.37 -4.90 -17.27
C THR A 305 5.58 -4.27 -16.59
N ASP A 306 5.50 -2.99 -16.22
CA ASP A 306 6.57 -2.27 -15.57
C ASP A 306 6.37 -2.21 -14.05
N VAL A 307 7.48 -2.32 -13.33
CA VAL A 307 7.55 -2.15 -11.87
C VAL A 307 8.19 -0.81 -11.58
N TYR A 308 7.48 0.03 -10.85
CA TYR A 308 7.96 1.33 -10.40
C TYR A 308 8.22 1.28 -8.90
N ALA A 309 9.27 1.95 -8.46
CA ALA A 309 9.53 2.17 -7.04
C ALA A 309 9.96 3.63 -6.81
N VAL A 310 9.68 4.11 -5.61
CA VAL A 310 10.16 5.41 -5.14
C VAL A 310 10.91 5.22 -3.85
N THR A 311 12.13 5.77 -3.80
CA THR A 311 12.95 5.82 -2.59
C THR A 311 13.21 7.25 -2.17
N LEU A 312 13.48 7.45 -0.89
CA LEU A 312 14.10 8.66 -0.36
C LEU A 312 15.54 8.35 0.01
N GLU A 313 16.45 9.25 -0.36
CA GLU A 313 17.83 9.23 0.08
C GLU A 313 18.14 10.48 0.89
N TYR A 314 18.90 10.30 1.96
CA TYR A 314 19.27 11.33 2.92
C TYR A 314 20.78 11.50 2.94
N TYR A 315 21.26 12.73 2.74
CA TYR A 315 22.68 13.06 2.76
C TYR A 315 22.92 14.51 3.17
N TYR A 316 24.17 14.86 3.44
CA TYR A 316 24.58 16.24 3.67
C TYR A 316 25.17 16.84 2.38
N ASP A 317 24.69 18.03 2.03
CA ASP A 317 25.20 18.85 0.93
C ASP A 317 25.60 20.21 1.54
N ASP A 318 26.91 20.53 1.54
CA ASP A 318 27.46 21.74 2.19
C ASP A 318 26.94 21.97 3.61
N ASP A 319 26.95 20.95 4.48
CA ASP A 319 26.42 20.94 5.85
C ASP A 319 24.89 21.10 5.97
N GLU A 320 24.16 21.13 4.88
CA GLU A 320 22.70 21.09 4.86
C GLU A 320 22.19 19.66 4.71
N PHE A 321 21.24 19.26 5.58
CA PHE A 321 20.58 17.96 5.45
C PHE A 321 19.59 17.98 4.28
N VAL A 322 19.81 17.13 3.30
CA VAL A 322 19.04 17.07 2.05
C VAL A 322 18.33 15.73 1.92
N THR A 323 17.06 15.78 1.54
CA THR A 323 16.27 14.63 1.14
C THR A 323 16.08 14.66 -0.38
N THR A 324 16.32 13.54 -1.03
CA THR A 324 16.10 13.39 -2.47
C THR A 324 15.18 12.23 -2.75
N THR A 325 14.13 12.46 -3.51
CA THR A 325 13.26 11.41 -4.04
C THR A 325 13.90 10.82 -5.30
N ILE A 326 13.98 9.50 -5.39
CA ILE A 326 14.46 8.78 -6.57
C ILE A 326 13.33 7.94 -7.16
N LEU A 327 13.08 8.09 -8.45
CA LEU A 327 12.17 7.23 -9.22
C LEU A 327 12.96 6.11 -9.85
N TRP A 328 12.50 4.88 -9.63
CA TRP A 328 13.03 3.66 -10.22
C TRP A 328 12.01 3.03 -11.15
N LYS A 329 12.49 2.39 -12.21
CA LYS A 329 11.68 1.56 -13.11
C LYS A 329 12.43 0.27 -13.42
N ASN A 330 11.81 -0.86 -13.15
CA ASN A 330 12.37 -2.20 -13.37
C ASN A 330 13.79 -2.34 -12.76
N GLY A 331 13.97 -1.84 -11.53
CA GLY A 331 15.23 -1.89 -10.79
C GLY A 331 16.30 -0.88 -11.26
N SER A 332 16.02 -0.05 -12.26
CA SER A 332 16.95 0.97 -12.74
C SER A 332 16.49 2.39 -12.36
N PRO A 333 17.39 3.28 -11.92
CA PRO A 333 17.01 4.64 -11.60
C PRO A 333 16.64 5.41 -12.88
N VAL A 334 15.49 6.07 -12.84
CA VAL A 334 14.98 6.91 -13.93
C VAL A 334 15.40 8.36 -13.72
N ARG A 335 15.17 8.88 -12.51
CA ARG A 335 15.44 10.28 -12.18
C ARG A 335 15.53 10.51 -10.69
N ALA A 336 16.43 11.43 -10.31
CA ALA A 336 16.52 11.97 -8.95
C ALA A 336 15.86 13.36 -8.90
N TYR A 337 15.17 13.64 -7.78
CA TYR A 337 14.46 14.89 -7.51
C TYR A 337 15.01 15.49 -6.20
N PRO A 338 16.08 16.28 -6.27
CA PRO A 338 16.70 16.88 -5.08
C PRO A 338 15.71 17.78 -4.32
N ARG A 339 15.78 17.73 -2.98
CA ARG A 339 14.95 18.55 -2.07
C ARG A 339 13.44 18.27 -2.17
N MET A 340 13.06 17.15 -2.79
CA MET A 340 11.68 16.68 -2.81
C MET A 340 11.52 15.52 -1.82
N GLN A 341 10.53 15.63 -0.94
CA GLN A 341 10.13 14.56 0.00
C GLN A 341 8.80 13.99 -0.47
N THR A 342 8.84 12.85 -1.10
CA THR A 342 7.64 12.11 -1.54
C THR A 342 7.18 11.17 -0.44
N ILE A 343 5.87 11.08 -0.22
CA ILE A 343 5.26 10.15 0.74
C ILE A 343 4.45 9.04 0.09
N SER A 344 4.03 9.23 -1.15
CA SER A 344 3.34 8.24 -1.98
C SER A 344 3.39 8.68 -3.45
N PHE A 345 3.24 7.75 -4.37
CA PHE A 345 3.20 8.05 -5.80
C PHE A 345 2.19 7.18 -6.53
N THR A 346 1.85 7.54 -7.76
CA THR A 346 1.04 6.73 -8.65
C THR A 346 1.40 6.96 -10.11
N VAL A 347 0.99 6.06 -10.99
CA VAL A 347 1.14 6.17 -12.45
C VAL A 347 -0.24 6.27 -13.09
N ILE A 348 -0.46 7.25 -13.98
CA ILE A 348 -1.73 7.50 -14.66
C ILE A 348 -1.58 7.49 -16.19
#